data_745e16052ca6956ea0e0cd74dbb36c78
#
_entry.id   745e16052ca6956ea0e0cd74dbb36c78
#
_cell.length_a   1.000
_cell.length_b   1.000
_cell.length_c   1.000
_cell.angle_alpha   90.00
_cell.angle_beta   90.00
_cell.angle_gamma   90.00
#
_symmetry.space_group_name_H-M   'P 1'
#
loop_
_entity.id
_entity.type
_entity.pdbx_description
1 polymer ?
#
loop_
_entity_poly.entity_id
_entity_poly.type
_entity_poly.pdbx_seq_one_letter_code
_entity_poly.pdbx_strand_id
1 'polypeptide(L)'
;KRPGTRPVAVMSGVLAPGSRIGLMGGGQLGRMFILAARSMGYRVSVFVPEDSSPAGQVADEETTRDYLDEEAVRAFARSVDVLTFEFENIPQQALQWASEYGEVRPRGEILHTTQNRAREKEFLAAAGFPLPAWANVATAEDLAAAARLTGYPAILKTASFGYDGKGQQRLESDKDAR
;
A
#
# COMPACT_ATOMS: atom_id res chain seq x y z
N LYS A 1 -29.08 13.36 20.88
CA LYS A 1 -27.90 12.76 21.54
C LYS A 1 -26.82 12.69 20.46
N ARG A 2 -25.70 13.40 20.64
CA ARG A 2 -24.52 13.32 19.76
C ARG A 2 -23.90 11.93 19.96
N PRO A 3 -23.52 11.20 18.88
CA PRO A 3 -22.76 9.98 19.03
C PRO A 3 -21.42 10.33 19.67
N GLY A 4 -21.12 9.65 20.78
CA GLY A 4 -19.91 9.88 21.54
C GLY A 4 -18.67 9.57 20.69
N THR A 5 -17.79 10.53 20.53
CA THR A 5 -16.43 10.33 20.05
C THR A 5 -15.73 9.37 21.01
N ARG A 6 -15.47 8.15 20.58
CA ARG A 6 -14.51 7.29 21.28
C ARG A 6 -13.17 8.04 21.30
N PRO A 7 -12.55 8.22 22.46
CA PRO A 7 -11.20 8.78 22.47
C PRO A 7 -10.29 7.84 21.67
N VAL A 8 -9.43 8.40 20.82
CA VAL A 8 -8.34 7.68 20.18
C VAL A 8 -7.43 7.19 21.31
N ALA A 9 -7.71 5.99 21.81
CA ALA A 9 -6.79 5.32 22.70
C ALA A 9 -5.60 4.93 21.83
N VAL A 10 -4.45 5.54 22.06
CA VAL A 10 -3.16 5.06 21.55
C VAL A 10 -3.00 3.67 22.16
N MET A 11 -3.42 2.66 21.42
CA MET A 11 -3.33 1.28 21.88
C MET A 11 -1.87 0.82 21.78
N SER A 12 -1.13 1.01 22.86
CA SER A 12 0.14 0.34 23.12
C SER A 12 -0.13 -1.11 23.56
N GLY A 13 -0.77 -1.92 22.72
CA GLY A 13 -1.11 -3.26 23.14
C GLY A 13 -1.51 -4.20 22.00
N VAL A 14 -1.50 -5.48 22.28
CA VAL A 14 -2.00 -6.54 21.42
C VAL A 14 -3.52 -6.40 21.29
N LEU A 15 -4.04 -6.45 20.07
CA LEU A 15 -5.48 -6.51 19.84
C LEU A 15 -6.04 -7.84 20.36
N ALA A 16 -7.07 -7.77 21.18
CA ALA A 16 -7.75 -8.98 21.69
C ALA A 16 -8.68 -9.57 20.61
N PRO A 17 -8.92 -10.89 20.62
CA PRO A 17 -9.99 -11.49 19.82
C PRO A 17 -11.31 -10.77 20.04
N GLY A 18 -12.10 -10.61 18.98
CA GLY A 18 -13.30 -9.78 18.97
C GLY A 18 -13.09 -8.34 18.50
N SER A 19 -11.84 -7.86 18.45
CA SER A 19 -11.51 -6.56 17.85
C SER A 19 -11.81 -6.57 16.35
N ARG A 20 -12.09 -5.38 15.81
CA ARG A 20 -12.40 -5.16 14.40
C ARG A 20 -11.19 -4.59 13.66
N ILE A 21 -10.73 -5.30 12.66
CA ILE A 21 -9.66 -4.87 11.75
C ILE A 21 -10.30 -4.27 10.51
N GLY A 22 -9.92 -3.05 10.15
CA GLY A 22 -10.22 -2.44 8.86
C GLY A 22 -9.18 -2.85 7.83
N LEU A 23 -9.61 -3.28 6.66
CA LEU A 23 -8.75 -3.63 5.54
C LEU A 23 -9.07 -2.74 4.34
N MET A 24 -8.10 -1.95 3.87
CA MET A 24 -8.17 -1.29 2.57
C MET A 24 -7.55 -2.18 1.50
N GLY A 25 -8.34 -2.48 0.47
CA GLY A 25 -8.02 -3.44 -0.58
C GLY A 25 -8.94 -4.66 -0.53
N GLY A 26 -9.36 -5.11 -1.70
CA GLY A 26 -10.40 -6.14 -1.85
C GLY A 26 -9.94 -7.38 -2.60
N GLY A 27 -8.65 -7.51 -2.88
CA GLY A 27 -8.10 -8.58 -3.69
C GLY A 27 -8.06 -9.95 -3.01
N GLN A 28 -7.42 -10.88 -3.68
CA GLN A 28 -7.28 -12.27 -3.21
C GLN A 28 -6.46 -12.37 -1.92
N LEU A 29 -5.41 -11.53 -1.79
CA LEU A 29 -4.61 -11.51 -0.56
C LEU A 29 -5.43 -11.00 0.62
N GLY A 30 -6.27 -9.98 0.42
CA GLY A 30 -7.24 -9.51 1.40
C GLY A 30 -8.20 -10.61 1.84
N ARG A 31 -8.73 -11.38 0.89
CA ARG A 31 -9.57 -12.56 1.19
C ARG A 31 -8.83 -13.57 2.08
N MET A 32 -7.59 -13.91 1.74
CA MET A 32 -6.79 -14.85 2.54
C MET A 32 -6.51 -14.30 3.95
N PHE A 33 -6.17 -13.00 4.05
CA PHE A 33 -5.99 -12.33 5.34
C PHE A 33 -7.26 -12.41 6.20
N ILE A 34 -8.42 -12.12 5.64
CA ILE A 34 -9.69 -12.16 6.38
C ILE A 34 -9.98 -13.55 6.93
N LEU A 35 -9.83 -14.59 6.09
CA LEU A 35 -10.06 -15.97 6.53
C LEU A 35 -9.13 -16.35 7.70
N ALA A 36 -7.85 -15.95 7.64
CA ALA A 36 -6.90 -16.17 8.73
C ALA A 36 -7.27 -15.37 9.99
N ALA A 37 -7.58 -14.09 9.86
CA ALA A 37 -7.96 -13.23 10.98
C ALA A 37 -9.23 -13.74 11.68
N ARG A 38 -10.24 -14.15 10.93
CA ARG A 38 -11.48 -14.71 11.47
C ARG A 38 -11.25 -16.02 12.22
N SER A 39 -10.33 -16.89 11.75
CA SER A 39 -9.99 -18.12 12.45
C SER A 39 -9.33 -17.85 13.82
N MET A 40 -8.73 -16.67 14.00
CA MET A 40 -8.16 -16.19 15.25
C MET A 40 -9.16 -15.39 16.12
N GLY A 41 -10.41 -15.27 15.68
CA GLY A 41 -11.48 -14.60 16.43
C GLY A 41 -11.59 -13.09 16.19
N TYR A 42 -10.92 -12.52 15.18
CA TYR A 42 -11.10 -11.12 14.82
C TYR A 42 -12.30 -10.92 13.88
N ARG A 43 -12.87 -9.71 13.90
CA ARG A 43 -13.80 -9.23 12.88
C ARG A 43 -13.04 -8.41 11.86
N VAL A 44 -13.45 -8.46 10.59
CA VAL A 44 -12.82 -7.70 9.52
C VAL A 44 -13.86 -6.96 8.69
N SER A 45 -13.68 -5.64 8.58
CA SER A 45 -14.42 -4.80 7.64
C SER A 45 -13.49 -4.41 6.49
N VAL A 46 -14.01 -4.37 5.27
CA VAL A 46 -13.25 -4.05 4.05
C VAL A 46 -13.71 -2.72 3.47
N PHE A 47 -12.77 -1.94 2.96
CA PHE A 47 -13.01 -0.71 2.20
C PHE A 47 -12.39 -0.83 0.81
N VAL A 48 -13.21 -0.75 -0.22
CA VAL A 48 -12.82 -0.94 -1.62
C VAL A 48 -13.66 -0.05 -2.55
N PRO A 49 -13.14 0.34 -3.73
CA PRO A 49 -13.94 1.07 -4.70
C PRO A 49 -14.91 0.18 -5.50
N GLU A 50 -14.66 -1.13 -5.59
CA GLU A 50 -15.46 -2.08 -6.37
C GLU A 50 -16.44 -2.86 -5.48
N ASP A 51 -17.63 -3.11 -6.00
CA ASP A 51 -18.61 -3.99 -5.36
C ASP A 51 -18.22 -5.47 -5.45
N SER A 52 -18.61 -6.24 -4.45
CA SER A 52 -18.47 -7.70 -4.44
C SER A 52 -17.02 -8.16 -4.61
N SER A 53 -16.11 -7.46 -3.97
CA SER A 53 -14.69 -7.78 -4.01
C SER A 53 -14.41 -9.21 -3.47
N PRO A 54 -13.33 -9.89 -3.90
CA PRO A 54 -12.94 -11.17 -3.33
C PRO A 54 -12.82 -11.17 -1.81
N ALA A 55 -12.33 -10.07 -1.23
CA ALA A 55 -12.25 -9.88 0.22
C ALA A 55 -13.62 -9.62 0.85
N GLY A 56 -14.45 -8.77 0.22
CA GLY A 56 -15.79 -8.43 0.69
C GLY A 56 -16.72 -9.65 0.84
N GLN A 57 -16.58 -10.65 -0.05
CA GLN A 57 -17.35 -11.89 0.04
C GLN A 57 -17.18 -12.68 1.35
N VAL A 58 -16.10 -12.45 2.09
CA VAL A 58 -15.78 -13.15 3.35
C VAL A 58 -15.62 -12.22 4.54
N ALA A 59 -15.74 -10.91 4.32
CA ALA A 59 -15.69 -9.89 5.35
C ALA A 59 -16.97 -9.87 6.20
N ASP A 60 -16.91 -9.29 7.38
CA ASP A 60 -18.11 -9.01 8.20
C ASP A 60 -18.89 -7.81 7.65
N GLU A 61 -18.20 -6.86 7.00
CA GLU A 61 -18.79 -5.69 6.35
C GLU A 61 -17.93 -5.27 5.15
N GLU A 62 -18.57 -4.83 4.08
CA GLU A 62 -17.91 -4.22 2.91
C GLU A 62 -18.42 -2.79 2.72
N THR A 63 -17.51 -1.83 2.67
CA THR A 63 -17.79 -0.44 2.34
C THR A 63 -17.28 -0.17 0.92
N THR A 64 -18.21 0.04 -0.02
CA THR A 64 -17.88 0.33 -1.41
C THR A 64 -17.86 1.83 -1.64
N ARG A 65 -16.68 2.43 -1.64
CA ARG A 65 -16.42 3.85 -1.88
C ARG A 65 -15.03 4.05 -2.45
N ASP A 66 -14.86 5.13 -3.20
CA ASP A 66 -13.54 5.55 -3.69
C ASP A 66 -12.59 5.82 -2.53
N TYR A 67 -11.31 5.46 -2.68
CA TYR A 67 -10.29 5.76 -1.68
C TYR A 67 -10.07 7.27 -1.45
N LEU A 68 -10.48 8.12 -2.38
CA LEU A 68 -10.43 9.58 -2.26
C LEU A 68 -11.74 10.19 -1.72
N ASP A 69 -12.72 9.37 -1.33
CA ASP A 69 -13.89 9.82 -0.57
C ASP A 69 -13.48 10.04 0.90
N GLU A 70 -13.06 11.26 1.23
CA GLU A 70 -12.53 11.63 2.55
C GLU A 70 -13.51 11.31 3.68
N GLU A 71 -14.81 11.62 3.48
CA GLU A 71 -15.83 11.40 4.52
C GLU A 71 -16.01 9.90 4.79
N ALA A 72 -16.07 9.10 3.74
CA ALA A 72 -16.19 7.65 3.84
C ALA A 72 -14.94 7.02 4.49
N VAL A 73 -13.73 7.44 4.11
CA VAL A 73 -12.47 6.96 4.71
C VAL A 73 -12.40 7.29 6.19
N ARG A 74 -12.75 8.52 6.58
CA ARG A 74 -12.79 8.94 8.00
C ARG A 74 -13.84 8.18 8.80
N ALA A 75 -15.02 7.94 8.22
CA ALA A 75 -16.07 7.14 8.85
C ALA A 75 -15.62 5.69 9.05
N PHE A 76 -15.00 5.10 8.04
CA PHE A 76 -14.46 3.75 8.11
C PHE A 76 -13.37 3.63 9.18
N ALA A 77 -12.40 4.55 9.23
CA ALA A 77 -11.35 4.55 10.23
C ALA A 77 -11.87 4.61 11.67
N ARG A 78 -12.99 5.34 11.91
CA ARG A 78 -13.64 5.41 13.22
C ARG A 78 -14.37 4.12 13.61
N SER A 79 -14.74 3.30 12.64
CA SER A 79 -15.53 2.07 12.87
C SER A 79 -14.69 0.85 13.24
N VAL A 80 -13.38 0.95 13.13
CA VAL A 80 -12.43 -0.16 13.35
C VAL A 80 -11.45 0.14 14.49
N ASP A 81 -10.85 -0.88 15.06
CA ASP A 81 -9.86 -0.73 16.13
C ASP A 81 -8.44 -0.51 15.58
N VAL A 82 -8.14 -1.08 14.42
CA VAL A 82 -6.91 -0.87 13.66
C VAL A 82 -7.23 -0.95 12.16
N LEU A 83 -6.52 -0.18 11.35
CA LEU A 83 -6.62 -0.22 9.92
C LEU A 83 -5.33 -0.76 9.31
N THR A 84 -5.46 -1.66 8.36
CA THR A 84 -4.37 -2.17 7.53
C THR A 84 -4.74 -2.10 6.05
N PHE A 85 -3.81 -2.42 5.19
CA PHE A 85 -4.02 -2.46 3.75
C PHE A 85 -3.26 -3.62 3.13
N GLU A 86 -3.78 -4.17 2.05
CA GLU A 86 -3.13 -5.23 1.26
C GLU A 86 -2.82 -4.78 -0.17
N PHE A 87 -3.41 -3.66 -0.61
CA PHE A 87 -3.25 -3.14 -1.94
C PHE A 87 -2.21 -2.02 -1.97
N GLU A 88 -1.18 -2.19 -2.79
CA GLU A 88 -0.02 -1.29 -2.85
C GLU A 88 -0.34 0.09 -3.45
N ASN A 89 -1.44 0.23 -4.19
CA ASN A 89 -1.80 1.48 -4.84
C ASN A 89 -2.88 2.28 -4.11
N ILE A 90 -3.07 2.06 -2.80
CA ILE A 90 -3.92 2.92 -1.98
C ILE A 90 -3.32 4.34 -1.99
N PRO A 91 -4.09 5.39 -2.30
CA PRO A 91 -3.60 6.75 -2.24
C PRO A 91 -3.10 7.11 -0.84
N GLN A 92 -1.90 7.69 -0.75
CA GLN A 92 -1.34 8.14 0.55
C GLN A 92 -2.31 9.03 1.32
N GLN A 93 -3.06 9.89 0.61
CA GLN A 93 -4.03 10.79 1.22
C GLN A 93 -5.11 10.04 2.01
N ALA A 94 -5.59 8.89 1.51
CA ALA A 94 -6.55 8.06 2.22
C ALA A 94 -6.00 7.58 3.57
N LEU A 95 -4.75 7.11 3.60
CA LEU A 95 -4.12 6.66 4.84
C LEU A 95 -3.82 7.82 5.80
N GLN A 96 -3.55 9.02 5.29
CA GLN A 96 -3.41 10.22 6.11
C GLN A 96 -4.73 10.56 6.82
N TRP A 97 -5.84 10.62 6.08
CA TRP A 97 -7.17 10.85 6.67
C TRP A 97 -7.55 9.77 7.68
N ALA A 98 -7.26 8.49 7.36
CA ALA A 98 -7.54 7.39 8.26
C ALA A 98 -6.75 7.51 9.56
N SER A 99 -5.48 7.91 9.50
CA SER A 99 -4.59 8.02 10.67
C SER A 99 -4.99 9.13 11.67
N GLU A 100 -5.81 10.08 11.24
CA GLU A 100 -6.36 11.10 12.13
C GLU A 100 -7.40 10.52 13.12
N TYR A 101 -7.99 9.38 12.80
CA TYR A 101 -9.12 8.80 13.54
C TYR A 101 -8.88 7.38 14.04
N GLY A 102 -7.83 6.72 13.58
CA GLY A 102 -7.51 5.37 13.96
C GLY A 102 -6.04 5.03 13.80
N GLU A 103 -5.63 3.92 14.36
CA GLU A 103 -4.29 3.38 14.18
C GLU A 103 -4.18 2.70 12.82
N VAL A 104 -3.20 3.11 12.00
CA VAL A 104 -2.90 2.52 10.69
C VAL A 104 -1.60 1.71 10.78
N ARG A 105 -1.65 0.44 10.43
CA ARG A 105 -0.51 -0.50 10.46
C ARG A 105 -0.42 -1.32 9.16
N PRO A 106 0.76 -1.33 8.47
CA PRO A 106 1.90 -0.45 8.72
C PRO A 106 1.56 1.02 8.49
N ARG A 107 2.42 1.96 8.91
CA ARG A 107 2.17 3.39 8.74
C ARG A 107 2.12 3.76 7.25
N GLY A 108 1.29 4.74 6.89
CA GLY A 108 1.11 5.17 5.50
C GLY A 108 2.39 5.67 4.82
N GLU A 109 3.37 6.19 5.59
CA GLU A 109 4.66 6.60 5.05
C GLU A 109 5.45 5.43 4.45
N ILE A 110 5.28 4.22 5.01
CA ILE A 110 5.92 3.00 4.47
C ILE A 110 5.34 2.71 3.09
N LEU A 111 4.01 2.74 2.95
CA LEU A 111 3.36 2.54 1.67
C LEU A 111 3.77 3.61 0.66
N HIS A 112 3.78 4.88 1.06
CA HIS A 112 4.24 5.96 0.19
C HIS A 112 5.66 5.73 -0.34
N THR A 113 6.57 5.29 0.52
CA THR A 113 7.95 4.99 0.12
C THR A 113 7.99 3.85 -0.88
N THR A 114 7.31 2.74 -0.61
CA THR A 114 7.36 1.52 -1.43
C THR A 114 6.56 1.60 -2.73
N GLN A 115 5.59 2.51 -2.84
CA GLN A 115 4.83 2.74 -4.08
C GLN A 115 5.66 3.27 -5.25
N ASN A 116 6.84 3.79 -4.98
CA ASN A 116 7.70 4.35 -6.02
C ASN A 116 9.13 3.82 -5.86
N ARG A 117 9.63 3.15 -6.90
CA ARG A 117 10.93 2.48 -6.89
C ARG A 117 12.10 3.42 -6.65
N ALA A 118 12.00 4.68 -7.09
CA ALA A 118 13.04 5.67 -6.83
C ALA A 118 13.07 6.04 -5.35
N ARG A 119 11.91 6.40 -4.77
CA ARG A 119 11.80 6.69 -3.33
C ARG A 119 12.26 5.53 -2.45
N GLU A 120 11.86 4.29 -2.81
CA GLU A 120 12.29 3.09 -2.10
C GLU A 120 13.82 2.93 -2.13
N LYS A 121 14.43 3.10 -3.31
CA LYS A 121 15.87 3.02 -3.47
C LYS A 121 16.62 4.11 -2.71
N GLU A 122 16.13 5.34 -2.78
CA GLU A 122 16.68 6.46 -2.03
C GLU A 122 16.61 6.23 -0.52
N PHE A 123 15.47 5.76 -0.03
CA PHE A 123 15.27 5.41 1.38
C PHE A 123 16.24 4.31 1.83
N LEU A 124 16.35 3.22 1.08
CA LEU A 124 17.23 2.10 1.41
C LEU A 124 18.70 2.51 1.36
N ALA A 125 19.11 3.33 0.37
CA ALA A 125 20.46 3.85 0.27
C ALA A 125 20.80 4.75 1.46
N ALA A 126 19.89 5.66 1.84
CA ALA A 126 20.07 6.54 2.99
C ALA A 126 20.15 5.77 4.31
N ALA A 127 19.47 4.64 4.41
CA ALA A 127 19.52 3.73 5.56
C ALA A 127 20.75 2.79 5.57
N GLY A 128 21.63 2.88 4.56
CA GLY A 128 22.86 2.10 4.49
C GLY A 128 22.69 0.65 4.02
N PHE A 129 21.53 0.31 3.44
CA PHE A 129 21.33 -1.02 2.87
C PHE A 129 22.11 -1.19 1.56
N PRO A 130 22.72 -2.36 1.31
CA PRO A 130 23.38 -2.63 0.05
C PRO A 130 22.36 -2.69 -1.09
N LEU A 131 22.62 -1.94 -2.16
CA LEU A 131 21.78 -1.92 -3.35
C LEU A 131 22.63 -2.24 -4.59
N PRO A 132 22.03 -2.89 -5.61
CA PRO A 132 22.64 -2.94 -6.93
C PRO A 132 22.76 -1.51 -7.49
N ALA A 133 23.69 -1.30 -8.45
CA ALA A 133 23.78 -0.03 -9.15
C ALA A 133 22.40 0.31 -9.78
N TRP A 134 21.99 1.56 -9.63
CA TRP A 134 20.71 2.04 -10.15
C TRP A 134 20.80 3.53 -10.49
N ALA A 135 19.92 3.98 -11.36
CA ALA A 135 19.79 5.38 -11.73
C ALA A 135 18.33 5.71 -12.07
N ASN A 136 17.92 6.94 -11.79
CA ASN A 136 16.65 7.48 -12.26
C ASN A 136 16.76 7.85 -13.74
N VAL A 137 15.70 7.54 -14.47
CA VAL A 137 15.50 7.92 -15.86
C VAL A 137 14.21 8.74 -15.93
N ALA A 138 14.33 10.04 -16.14
CA ALA A 138 13.18 10.93 -16.26
C ALA A 138 12.80 11.17 -17.72
N THR A 139 13.79 11.19 -18.61
CA THR A 139 13.62 11.42 -20.06
C THR A 139 14.31 10.31 -20.85
N ALA A 140 14.01 10.22 -22.15
CA ALA A 140 14.70 9.28 -23.03
C ALA A 140 16.20 9.59 -23.15
N GLU A 141 16.57 10.85 -23.07
CA GLU A 141 17.96 11.30 -23.15
C GLU A 141 18.79 10.81 -21.95
N ASP A 142 18.16 10.67 -20.77
CA ASP A 142 18.83 10.16 -19.58
C ASP A 142 19.16 8.67 -19.67
N LEU A 143 18.42 7.92 -20.49
CA LEU A 143 18.46 6.46 -20.51
C LEU A 143 19.84 5.91 -20.82
N ALA A 144 20.51 6.46 -21.84
CA ALA A 144 21.84 6.01 -22.24
C ALA A 144 22.90 6.28 -21.16
N ALA A 145 22.81 7.40 -20.45
CA ALA A 145 23.71 7.72 -19.34
C ALA A 145 23.45 6.81 -18.13
N ALA A 146 22.19 6.60 -17.79
CA ALA A 146 21.76 5.71 -16.70
C ALA A 146 22.20 4.27 -16.95
N ALA A 147 22.03 3.76 -18.17
CA ALA A 147 22.41 2.41 -18.53
C ALA A 147 23.93 2.19 -18.46
N ARG A 148 24.75 3.20 -18.85
CA ARG A 148 26.21 3.12 -18.67
C ARG A 148 26.63 3.12 -17.21
N LEU A 149 25.93 3.87 -16.36
CA LEU A 149 26.22 3.91 -14.92
C LEU A 149 25.91 2.55 -14.27
N THR A 150 24.80 1.92 -14.65
CA THR A 150 24.38 0.63 -14.08
C THR A 150 25.10 -0.57 -14.70
N GLY A 151 25.61 -0.42 -15.92
CA GLY A 151 26.17 -1.50 -16.73
C GLY A 151 25.10 -2.33 -17.45
N TYR A 152 25.53 -3.22 -18.35
CA TYR A 152 24.68 -4.17 -19.06
C TYR A 152 24.94 -5.60 -18.62
N PRO A 153 23.92 -6.50 -18.62
CA PRO A 153 22.53 -6.19 -18.92
C PRO A 153 21.87 -5.38 -17.80
N ALA A 154 20.98 -4.44 -18.16
CA ALA A 154 20.21 -3.64 -17.22
C ALA A 154 18.71 -3.90 -17.39
N ILE A 155 17.93 -3.54 -16.36
CA ILE A 155 16.47 -3.61 -16.41
C ILE A 155 15.90 -2.21 -16.19
N LEU A 156 15.32 -1.65 -17.24
CA LEU A 156 14.49 -0.45 -17.14
C LEU A 156 13.13 -0.83 -16.56
N LYS A 157 12.67 -0.09 -15.56
CA LYS A 157 11.37 -0.35 -14.88
C LYS A 157 10.59 0.94 -14.73
N THR A 158 9.26 0.87 -14.82
CA THR A 158 8.41 1.98 -14.39
C THR A 158 8.62 2.26 -12.91
N ALA A 159 8.62 3.53 -12.53
CA ALA A 159 8.80 3.94 -11.14
C ALA A 159 7.62 3.50 -10.25
N SER A 160 6.40 3.47 -10.81
CA SER A 160 5.17 3.09 -10.11
C SER A 160 4.30 2.19 -11.00
N PHE A 161 3.30 1.52 -10.42
CA PHE A 161 2.31 0.67 -11.09
C PHE A 161 2.86 -0.53 -11.88
N GLY A 162 4.12 -0.89 -11.71
CA GLY A 162 4.69 -2.09 -12.33
C GLY A 162 4.52 -3.32 -11.41
N TYR A 163 3.95 -4.41 -11.92
CA TYR A 163 3.75 -5.67 -11.21
C TYR A 163 3.96 -6.87 -12.16
N ASP A 164 4.33 -8.01 -11.62
CA ASP A 164 4.44 -9.29 -12.33
C ASP A 164 5.21 -9.21 -13.67
N GLY A 165 6.30 -8.45 -13.68
CA GLY A 165 7.10 -8.23 -14.89
C GLY A 165 6.55 -7.20 -15.86
N LYS A 166 5.36 -6.64 -15.62
CA LYS A 166 4.81 -5.56 -16.41
C LYS A 166 5.53 -4.24 -16.12
N GLY A 167 5.63 -3.39 -17.14
CA GLY A 167 6.33 -2.11 -17.01
C GLY A 167 7.84 -2.27 -16.82
N GLN A 168 8.45 -3.31 -17.42
CA GLN A 168 9.90 -3.50 -17.42
C GLN A 168 10.41 -3.91 -18.81
N GLN A 169 11.63 -3.49 -19.12
CA GLN A 169 12.34 -3.82 -20.35
C GLN A 169 13.80 -4.15 -20.02
N ARG A 170 14.29 -5.24 -20.58
CA ARG A 170 15.71 -5.59 -20.49
C ARG A 170 16.51 -4.86 -21.57
N LEU A 171 17.63 -4.31 -21.17
CA LEU A 171 18.59 -3.61 -22.03
C LEU A 171 19.88 -4.44 -22.06
N GLU A 172 20.27 -4.90 -23.22
CA GLU A 172 21.47 -5.74 -23.41
C GLU A 172 22.69 -4.91 -23.81
N SER A 173 22.44 -3.74 -24.42
CA SER A 173 23.49 -2.88 -24.97
C SER A 173 23.05 -1.44 -25.13
N ASP A 174 23.98 -0.55 -25.50
CA ASP A 174 23.71 0.86 -25.85
C ASP A 174 22.68 1.03 -26.98
N LYS A 175 22.44 0.00 -27.80
CA LYS A 175 21.45 0.07 -28.88
C LYS A 175 20.02 0.03 -28.36
N ASP A 176 19.80 -0.64 -27.24
CA ASP A 176 18.48 -0.77 -26.60
C ASP A 176 18.11 0.47 -25.78
N ALA A 177 19.10 1.34 -25.55
CA ALA A 177 18.96 2.57 -24.77
C ALA A 177 18.89 3.85 -25.65
N ARG A 178 18.48 3.71 -26.94
CA ARG A 178 18.36 4.82 -27.90
C ARG A 178 16.92 5.09 -28.30
#